data_94a0e1304b7dfc6c273c1660d45dbc2d
#
_entry.id   94a0e1304b7dfc6c273c1660d45dbc2d
#
_cell.length_a   1.000
_cell.length_b   1.000
_cell.length_c   1.000
_cell.angle_alpha   90.00
_cell.angle_beta   90.00
_cell.angle_gamma   90.00
#
_symmetry.space_group_name_H-M   'P 1'
#
loop_
_entity.id
_entity.type
_entity.pdbx_description
1 polymer ?
#
loop_
_entity_poly.entity_id
_entity_poly.type
_entity_poly.pdbx_seq_one_letter_code
_entity_poly.pdbx_strand_id
1 'polypeptide(L)'
;MTERMTDAEGLMWRLEKDPFLSSTFSNISILDRPINVEAFMRRMRRATIAIPRLRQRVQPAPANLGAPFWQPDPNFDLAHHVRHIALPGSGSMRQLLDLATLFTADPFDRSRSPWQFLIVVRQAGAVEFWNALAAALFPDLRFVGSACG
;
A
#
# COMPACT_ATOMS: atom_id res chain seq x y z
N MET A 1 -20.52 4.66 -3.76
CA MET A 1 -21.19 3.36 -3.91
C MET A 1 -20.59 2.43 -2.89
N THR A 2 -21.39 1.78 -2.06
CA THR A 2 -20.94 0.84 -1.04
C THR A 2 -21.05 -0.56 -1.65
N GLU A 3 -19.98 -1.33 -1.56
CA GLU A 3 -19.91 -2.68 -2.11
C GLU A 3 -19.58 -3.67 -1.00
N ARG A 4 -20.31 -4.76 -0.93
CA ARG A 4 -20.07 -5.81 0.06
C ARG A 4 -18.86 -6.65 -0.36
N MET A 5 -17.98 -6.94 0.58
CA MET A 5 -16.89 -7.89 0.37
C MET A 5 -17.45 -9.30 0.10
N THR A 6 -16.73 -10.08 -0.68
CA THR A 6 -16.96 -11.51 -0.74
C THR A 6 -16.61 -12.14 0.61
N ASP A 7 -17.11 -13.36 0.85
CA ASP A 7 -16.81 -14.07 2.10
C ASP A 7 -15.30 -14.33 2.25
N ALA A 8 -14.60 -14.61 1.15
CA ALA A 8 -13.15 -14.81 1.13
C ALA A 8 -12.40 -13.51 1.51
N GLU A 9 -12.74 -12.37 0.90
CA GLU A 9 -12.16 -11.07 1.25
C GLU A 9 -12.43 -10.72 2.73
N GLY A 10 -13.65 -10.95 3.19
CA GLY A 10 -14.04 -10.70 4.57
C GLY A 10 -13.29 -11.58 5.57
N LEU A 11 -13.02 -12.84 5.22
CA LEU A 11 -12.19 -13.73 6.02
C LEU A 11 -10.76 -13.22 6.09
N MET A 12 -10.13 -12.94 4.94
CA MET A 12 -8.76 -12.41 4.88
C MET A 12 -8.62 -11.11 5.66
N TRP A 13 -9.58 -10.19 5.51
CA TRP A 13 -9.60 -8.95 6.29
C TRP A 13 -9.66 -9.16 7.79
N ARG A 14 -10.34 -10.21 8.26
CA ARG A 14 -10.38 -10.55 9.69
C ARG A 14 -9.05 -11.14 10.16
N LEU A 15 -8.44 -12.00 9.35
CA LEU A 15 -7.15 -12.63 9.65
C LEU A 15 -6.01 -11.61 9.72
N GLU A 16 -6.08 -10.50 8.98
CA GLU A 16 -5.10 -9.41 9.03
C GLU A 16 -4.91 -8.79 10.44
N LYS A 17 -5.74 -9.11 11.41
CA LYS A 17 -5.55 -8.70 12.81
C LYS A 17 -4.46 -9.50 13.51
N ASP A 18 -4.19 -10.69 13.03
CA ASP A 18 -3.17 -11.58 13.57
C ASP A 18 -1.90 -11.47 12.70
N PRO A 19 -0.77 -11.03 13.25
CA PRO A 19 0.48 -10.90 12.52
C PRO A 19 0.96 -12.19 11.85
N PHE A 20 0.61 -13.36 12.42
CA PHE A 20 0.99 -14.67 11.86
C PHE A 20 0.08 -15.11 10.71
N LEU A 21 -1.10 -14.52 10.58
CA LEU A 21 -2.10 -14.86 9.56
C LEU A 21 -2.30 -13.75 8.54
N SER A 22 -1.51 -12.68 8.63
CA SER A 22 -1.57 -11.56 7.68
C SER A 22 -1.24 -12.04 6.27
N SER A 23 -2.06 -11.63 5.31
CA SER A 23 -1.84 -11.82 3.87
C SER A 23 -1.21 -10.59 3.22
N THR A 24 -0.80 -9.62 4.01
CA THR A 24 -0.09 -8.44 3.52
C THR A 24 1.23 -8.85 2.89
N PHE A 25 1.47 -8.38 1.68
CA PHE A 25 2.75 -8.56 1.00
C PHE A 25 3.33 -7.22 0.59
N SER A 26 4.63 -7.19 0.44
CA SER A 26 5.37 -6.05 -0.07
C SER A 26 6.13 -6.40 -1.33
N ASN A 27 6.19 -5.45 -2.25
CA ASN A 27 7.03 -5.55 -3.43
C ASN A 27 8.09 -4.45 -3.37
N ILE A 28 9.35 -4.81 -3.59
CA ILE A 28 10.48 -3.88 -3.67
C ILE A 28 10.88 -3.76 -5.13
N SER A 29 10.87 -2.54 -5.64
CA SER A 29 11.40 -2.21 -6.96
C SER A 29 12.62 -1.32 -6.81
N ILE A 30 13.76 -1.78 -7.30
CA ILE A 30 15.00 -1.02 -7.31
C ILE A 30 15.11 -0.32 -8.66
N LEU A 31 15.29 0.98 -8.62
CA LEU A 31 15.40 1.80 -9.82
C LEU A 31 16.85 2.23 -10.03
N ASP A 32 17.29 2.24 -11.28
CA ASP A 32 18.63 2.68 -11.70
C ASP A 32 18.79 4.21 -11.69
N ARG A 33 17.67 4.94 -11.62
CA ARG A 33 17.63 6.40 -11.63
C ARG A 33 16.73 6.95 -10.53
N PRO A 34 17.02 8.17 -10.05
CA PRO A 34 16.15 8.84 -9.11
C PRO A 34 14.72 9.02 -9.65
N ILE A 35 13.74 8.66 -8.84
CA ILE A 35 12.34 8.92 -9.18
C ILE A 35 12.01 10.40 -8.98
N ASN A 36 11.31 10.99 -9.96
CA ASN A 36 10.72 12.29 -9.74
C ASN A 36 9.46 12.14 -8.88
N VAL A 37 9.61 12.45 -7.59
CA VAL A 37 8.54 12.29 -6.58
C VAL A 37 7.28 13.06 -6.96
N GLU A 38 7.41 14.28 -7.49
CA GLU A 38 6.24 15.07 -7.89
C GLU A 38 5.49 14.43 -9.06
N ALA A 39 6.23 13.95 -10.07
CA ALA A 39 5.64 13.24 -11.20
C ALA A 39 4.96 11.96 -10.74
N PHE A 40 5.57 11.22 -9.81
CA PHE A 40 4.98 10.04 -9.19
C PHE A 40 3.68 10.38 -8.45
N MET A 41 3.68 11.42 -7.60
CA MET A 41 2.49 11.87 -6.89
C MET A 41 1.36 12.29 -7.84
N ARG A 42 1.69 12.97 -8.95
CA ARG A 42 0.69 13.30 -9.98
C ARG A 42 0.08 12.05 -10.62
N ARG A 43 0.90 11.02 -10.90
CA ARG A 43 0.41 9.73 -11.42
C ARG A 43 -0.49 9.02 -10.41
N MET A 44 -0.08 8.98 -9.15
CA MET A 44 -0.87 8.37 -8.08
C MET A 44 -2.22 9.07 -7.88
N ARG A 45 -2.27 10.41 -7.95
CA ARG A 45 -3.55 11.13 -7.92
C ARG A 45 -4.48 10.69 -9.06
N ARG A 46 -3.95 10.54 -10.27
CA ARG A 46 -4.75 10.04 -11.41
C ARG A 46 -5.18 8.60 -11.20
N ALA A 47 -4.29 7.74 -10.70
CA ALA A 47 -4.60 6.34 -10.40
C ALA A 47 -5.72 6.22 -9.37
N THR A 48 -5.70 7.01 -8.29
CA THR A 48 -6.76 6.98 -7.29
C THR A 48 -8.12 7.51 -7.78
N ILE A 49 -8.14 8.28 -8.87
CA ILE A 49 -9.38 8.68 -9.55
C ILE A 49 -9.86 7.55 -10.48
N ALA A 50 -8.95 6.95 -11.24
CA ALA A 50 -9.27 5.90 -12.21
C ALA A 50 -9.65 4.57 -11.53
N ILE A 51 -9.11 4.31 -10.34
CA ILE A 51 -9.34 3.09 -9.56
C ILE A 51 -10.00 3.47 -8.22
N PRO A 52 -11.35 3.53 -8.16
CA PRO A 52 -12.06 3.96 -6.96
C PRO A 52 -11.71 3.16 -5.70
N ARG A 53 -11.33 1.89 -5.84
CA ARG A 53 -10.92 1.01 -4.75
C ARG A 53 -9.76 1.58 -3.93
N LEU A 54 -8.84 2.31 -4.55
CA LEU A 54 -7.72 2.97 -3.86
C LEU A 54 -8.17 4.09 -2.90
N ARG A 55 -9.41 4.53 -2.99
CA ARG A 55 -10.01 5.55 -2.11
C ARG A 55 -11.10 4.97 -1.21
N GLN A 56 -11.17 3.66 -1.11
CA GLN A 56 -12.17 2.98 -0.29
C GLN A 56 -11.49 2.36 0.93
N ARG A 57 -12.16 2.47 2.05
CA ARG A 57 -11.82 1.77 3.29
C ARG A 57 -12.79 0.65 3.56
N VAL A 58 -12.40 -0.26 4.42
CA VAL A 58 -13.25 -1.37 4.85
C VAL A 58 -14.03 -0.98 6.09
N GLN A 59 -15.34 -1.07 6.01
CA GLN A 59 -16.26 -0.82 7.12
C GLN A 59 -16.83 -2.16 7.62
N PRO A 60 -16.76 -2.45 8.92
CA PRO A 60 -17.41 -3.62 9.49
C PRO A 60 -18.92 -3.61 9.23
N ALA A 61 -19.48 -4.80 9.06
CA ALA A 61 -20.95 -4.93 9.02
C ALA A 61 -21.57 -4.54 10.38
N PRO A 62 -22.80 -4.02 10.40
CA PRO A 62 -23.51 -3.73 11.65
C PRO A 62 -23.50 -4.95 12.58
N ALA A 63 -23.21 -4.73 13.86
CA ALA A 63 -23.05 -5.79 14.87
C ALA A 63 -22.04 -6.90 14.50
N ASN A 64 -21.15 -6.67 13.54
CA ASN A 64 -20.25 -7.67 12.94
C ASN A 64 -20.97 -8.89 12.32
N LEU A 65 -22.24 -8.74 11.94
CA LEU A 65 -23.02 -9.78 11.29
C LEU A 65 -22.81 -9.74 9.78
N GLY A 66 -21.98 -10.64 9.28
CA GLY A 66 -21.72 -10.80 7.85
C GLY A 66 -20.38 -10.22 7.37
N ALA A 67 -20.21 -10.15 6.05
CA ALA A 67 -19.00 -9.62 5.43
C ALA A 67 -18.95 -8.09 5.54
N PRO A 68 -17.75 -7.51 5.70
CA PRO A 68 -17.55 -6.08 5.68
C PRO A 68 -17.92 -5.44 4.33
N PHE A 69 -17.92 -4.12 4.29
CA PHE A 69 -18.23 -3.33 3.09
C PHE A 69 -17.05 -2.45 2.70
N TRP A 70 -16.85 -2.32 1.39
CA TRP A 70 -16.05 -1.26 0.81
C TRP A 70 -16.87 0.03 0.74
N GLN A 71 -16.35 1.09 1.30
CA GLN A 71 -16.97 2.42 1.20
C GLN A 71 -15.92 3.50 0.95
N PRO A 72 -16.30 4.61 0.30
CA PRO A 72 -15.39 5.73 0.14
C PRO A 72 -14.81 6.18 1.48
N ASP A 73 -13.52 6.45 1.52
CA ASP A 73 -12.87 7.08 2.66
C ASP A 73 -13.10 8.60 2.61
N PRO A 74 -13.88 9.17 3.53
CA PRO A 74 -14.16 10.62 3.52
C PRO A 74 -12.93 11.45 3.85
N ASN A 75 -11.93 10.84 4.48
CA ASN A 75 -10.69 11.50 4.90
C ASN A 75 -9.50 11.02 4.08
N PHE A 76 -9.73 10.59 2.82
CA PHE A 76 -8.67 10.12 1.96
C PHE A 76 -7.60 11.18 1.75
N ASP A 77 -6.38 10.88 2.14
CA ASP A 77 -5.21 11.71 1.93
C ASP A 77 -4.11 10.90 1.26
N LEU A 78 -3.74 11.27 0.05
CA LEU A 78 -2.69 10.60 -0.70
C LEU A 78 -1.32 10.66 0.01
N ALA A 79 -1.05 11.73 0.76
CA ALA A 79 0.21 11.88 1.49
C ALA A 79 0.34 10.86 2.62
N HIS A 80 -0.77 10.39 3.17
CA HIS A 80 -0.76 9.27 4.12
C HIS A 80 -0.34 7.95 3.46
N HIS A 81 -0.78 7.74 2.22
CA HIS A 81 -0.55 6.49 1.48
C HIS A 81 0.78 6.46 0.73
N VAL A 82 1.34 7.61 0.40
CA VAL A 82 2.63 7.72 -0.32
C VAL A 82 3.60 8.52 0.53
N ARG A 83 4.52 7.82 1.16
CA ARG A 83 5.54 8.43 2.04
C ARG A 83 6.91 8.41 1.36
N HIS A 84 7.73 9.36 1.72
CA HIS A 84 9.10 9.50 1.22
C HIS A 84 10.05 9.58 2.41
N ILE A 85 11.05 8.72 2.42
CA ILE A 85 12.07 8.67 3.48
C ILE A 85 13.48 8.51 2.90
N ALA A 86 14.46 8.99 3.66
CA ALA A 86 15.87 8.70 3.39
C ALA A 86 16.32 7.48 4.20
N LEU A 87 17.02 6.56 3.56
CA LEU A 87 17.59 5.41 4.23
C LEU A 87 18.79 5.88 5.06
N PRO A 88 18.83 5.58 6.36
CA PRO A 88 19.94 6.01 7.23
C PRO A 88 21.23 5.26 6.92
N GLY A 89 22.36 5.87 7.29
CA GLY A 89 23.69 5.25 7.21
C GLY A 89 24.22 5.06 5.79
N SER A 90 24.81 3.90 5.52
CA SER A 90 25.43 3.59 4.22
C SER A 90 24.42 3.32 3.10
N GLY A 91 23.14 3.19 3.43
CA GLY A 91 22.12 2.84 2.45
C GLY A 91 22.33 1.45 1.84
N SER A 92 22.80 0.49 2.63
CA SER A 92 23.05 -0.87 2.14
C SER A 92 21.77 -1.62 1.81
N MET A 93 21.87 -2.64 0.96
CA MET A 93 20.75 -3.54 0.66
C MET A 93 20.19 -4.20 1.93
N ARG A 94 21.06 -4.52 2.90
CA ARG A 94 20.63 -5.09 4.17
C ARG A 94 19.74 -4.12 4.94
N GLN A 95 20.13 -2.85 5.03
CA GLN A 95 19.33 -1.83 5.70
C GLN A 95 17.98 -1.61 5.01
N LEU A 96 17.95 -1.68 3.67
CA LEU A 96 16.70 -1.62 2.92
C LEU A 96 15.78 -2.80 3.25
N LEU A 97 16.32 -4.02 3.26
CA LEU A 97 15.53 -5.22 3.57
C LEU A 97 15.04 -5.24 5.03
N ASP A 98 15.86 -4.76 5.98
CA ASP A 98 15.46 -4.62 7.37
C ASP A 98 14.32 -3.60 7.52
N LEU A 99 14.44 -2.43 6.87
CA LEU A 99 13.36 -1.45 6.79
C LEU A 99 12.09 -2.05 6.18
N ALA A 100 12.27 -2.82 5.15
CA ALA A 100 11.23 -3.54 4.44
C ALA A 100 10.45 -4.47 5.35
N THR A 101 11.15 -5.27 6.09
CA THR A 101 10.54 -6.20 7.03
C THR A 101 9.72 -5.47 8.07
N LEU A 102 10.27 -4.38 8.63
CA LEU A 102 9.54 -3.56 9.61
C LEU A 102 8.28 -2.92 9.02
N PHE A 103 8.41 -2.38 7.81
CA PHE A 103 7.28 -1.74 7.12
C PHE A 103 6.17 -2.73 6.76
N THR A 104 6.52 -3.96 6.37
CA THR A 104 5.55 -5.01 6.06
C THR A 104 4.86 -5.56 7.29
N ALA A 105 5.59 -5.62 8.42
CA ALA A 105 5.05 -6.08 9.68
C ALA A 105 4.13 -5.06 10.37
N ASP A 106 4.21 -3.78 9.98
CA ASP A 106 3.35 -2.72 10.51
C ASP A 106 1.93 -2.86 9.94
N PRO A 107 0.91 -3.11 10.76
CA PRO A 107 -0.44 -3.31 10.27
C PRO A 107 -1.02 -2.03 9.66
N PHE A 108 -1.83 -2.19 8.62
CA PHE A 108 -2.54 -1.05 8.03
C PHE A 108 -3.49 -0.38 9.04
N ASP A 109 -3.55 0.95 8.97
CA ASP A 109 -4.61 1.71 9.63
C ASP A 109 -5.96 1.31 9.04
N ARG A 110 -6.74 0.57 9.81
CA ARG A 110 -8.05 0.03 9.39
C ARG A 110 -9.12 1.09 9.16
N SER A 111 -8.86 2.33 9.55
CA SER A 111 -9.74 3.46 9.26
C SER A 111 -9.55 4.02 7.85
N ARG A 112 -8.53 3.55 7.11
CA ARG A 112 -8.13 4.02 5.78
C ARG A 112 -8.10 2.90 4.75
N SER A 113 -7.83 3.25 3.48
CA SER A 113 -7.58 2.26 2.42
C SER A 113 -6.34 1.41 2.73
N PRO A 114 -6.40 0.08 2.59
CA PRO A 114 -5.32 -0.83 3.00
C PRO A 114 -4.21 -0.95 1.94
N TRP A 115 -3.54 0.16 1.65
CA TRP A 115 -2.37 0.20 0.78
C TRP A 115 -1.44 1.34 1.16
N GLN A 116 -0.15 1.17 0.94
CA GLN A 116 0.87 2.19 1.16
C GLN A 116 2.01 2.05 0.17
N PHE A 117 2.62 3.18 -0.20
CA PHE A 117 3.87 3.27 -0.92
C PHE A 117 4.92 3.95 -0.05
N LEU A 118 6.11 3.40 -0.05
CA LEU A 118 7.28 4.00 0.59
C LEU A 118 8.35 4.24 -0.48
N ILE A 119 8.62 5.51 -0.76
CA ILE A 119 9.72 5.92 -1.62
C ILE A 119 10.95 6.06 -0.73
N VAL A 120 11.95 5.23 -0.97
CA VAL A 120 13.18 5.22 -0.17
C VAL A 120 14.31 5.78 -1.01
N VAL A 121 14.97 6.82 -0.49
CA VAL A 121 16.14 7.44 -1.13
C VAL A 121 17.40 7.06 -0.37
N ARG A 122 18.42 6.60 -1.08
CA ARG A 122 19.76 6.42 -0.51
C ARG A 122 20.53 7.74 -0.60
N GLN A 123 21.33 8.05 0.42
CA GLN A 123 22.19 9.25 0.41
C GLN A 123 23.17 9.28 -0.77
N ALA A 124 23.44 8.13 -1.39
CA ALA A 124 24.33 7.99 -2.55
C ALA A 124 23.63 8.14 -3.93
N GLY A 125 22.37 8.64 -3.99
CA GLY A 125 21.69 8.97 -5.25
C GLY A 125 20.92 7.86 -5.93
N ALA A 126 20.83 6.65 -5.36
CA ALA A 126 19.91 5.63 -5.85
C ALA A 126 18.56 5.75 -5.12
N VAL A 127 17.46 5.61 -5.86
CA VAL A 127 16.10 5.64 -5.30
C VAL A 127 15.50 4.25 -5.41
N GLU A 128 15.01 3.74 -4.31
CA GLU A 128 14.31 2.47 -4.25
C GLU A 128 12.83 2.72 -3.99
N PHE A 129 11.98 2.03 -4.74
CA PHE A 129 10.55 2.17 -4.67
C PHE A 129 9.93 0.97 -4.00
N TRP A 130 9.08 1.20 -3.02
CA TRP A 130 8.41 0.16 -2.29
C TRP A 130 6.90 0.36 -2.24
N ASN A 131 6.17 -0.72 -2.41
CA ASN A 131 4.75 -0.76 -2.14
C ASN A 131 4.37 -1.90 -1.19
N ALA A 132 3.50 -1.63 -0.25
CA ALA A 132 2.83 -2.64 0.56
C ALA A 132 1.35 -2.66 0.20
N LEU A 133 0.85 -3.83 -0.15
CA LEU A 133 -0.54 -4.07 -0.50
C LEU A 133 -1.07 -5.30 0.24
N ALA A 134 -2.32 -5.25 0.65
CA ALA A 134 -3.04 -6.44 1.03
C ALA A 134 -3.47 -7.18 -0.26
N ALA A 135 -2.71 -8.19 -0.68
CA ALA A 135 -2.87 -8.88 -1.96
C ALA A 135 -4.29 -9.41 -2.18
N ALA A 136 -4.89 -9.96 -1.12
CA ALA A 136 -6.23 -10.52 -1.18
C ALA A 136 -7.32 -9.49 -1.45
N LEU A 137 -7.05 -8.21 -1.21
CA LEU A 137 -8.02 -7.12 -1.32
C LEU A 137 -7.96 -6.40 -2.67
N PHE A 138 -6.91 -6.65 -3.46
CA PHE A 138 -6.68 -6.01 -4.76
C PHE A 138 -6.27 -7.02 -5.85
N PRO A 139 -7.07 -8.07 -6.10
CA PRO A 139 -6.70 -9.13 -7.04
C PRO A 139 -6.51 -8.63 -8.49
N ASP A 140 -7.15 -7.51 -8.84
CA ASP A 140 -7.12 -6.94 -10.18
C ASP A 140 -6.03 -5.87 -10.39
N LEU A 141 -5.30 -5.51 -9.34
CA LEU A 141 -4.20 -4.55 -9.43
C LEU A 141 -2.97 -5.21 -10.05
N ARG A 142 -2.95 -5.27 -11.37
CA ARG A 142 -1.74 -5.61 -12.11
C ARG A 142 -0.80 -4.39 -12.08
N PHE A 143 0.26 -4.48 -11.30
CA PHE A 143 1.37 -3.54 -11.44
C PHE A 143 2.08 -3.81 -12.76
N VAL A 144 1.69 -3.10 -13.78
CA VAL A 144 2.50 -2.98 -14.97
C VAL A 144 3.68 -2.12 -14.58
N GLY A 145 4.79 -2.76 -14.26
CA GLY A 145 6.09 -2.12 -14.17
C GLY A 145 6.47 -1.60 -15.54
N SER A 146 5.86 -0.51 -15.96
CA SER A 146 6.30 0.21 -17.13
C SER A 146 7.52 1.01 -16.72
N ALA A 147 8.67 0.55 -17.17
CA ALA A 147 9.85 1.40 -17.24
C ALA A 147 9.43 2.72 -17.89
N CYS A 148 9.58 3.82 -17.15
CA CYS A 148 9.35 5.14 -17.69
C CYS A 148 10.43 5.43 -18.70
N GLY A 149 10.06 5.43 -19.99
CA GLY A 149 10.76 6.23 -20.97
C GLY A 149 10.48 7.72 -20.71
#